data_8144b36d0dffa67ef3e0ac9c904eb3e0
#
_entry.id   8144b36d0dffa67ef3e0ac9c904eb3e0
#
_cell.length_a   1.000
_cell.length_b   1.000
_cell.length_c   1.000
_cell.angle_alpha   90.00
_cell.angle_beta   90.00
_cell.angle_gamma   90.00
#
_symmetry.space_group_name_H-M   'P 1'
#
loop_
_entity.id
_entity.type
_entity.pdbx_description
1 polymer ?
#
loop_
_entity_poly.entity_id
_entity_poly.type
_entity_poly.pdbx_seq_one_letter_code
_entity_poly.pdbx_strand_id
1 'polypeptide(L)'
;MKKGFLLALALFGLSLTAQAAPVPDTLAQRAVACTLCHGKEGRAAADGYYPRLAGKPQGYLYKQLLNFRDGRRHYGLMSDLIDPLSDAYLNELAGYFSALHLPYPPAQPPNLTAAELARGKQLIYNGDAARKLPACVQCHGAALTGVQPFIPGLLGLPRDYLNGQFGAWRSGERKAVAPDCMGHVAKTLQPDEINAIAQWLASQTLPENATPAAGLPKPLPMDCGGLK
;
A
#
# COMPACT_ATOMS: atom_id res chain seq x y z
N MET A 1 -73.42 2.26 49.03
CA MET A 1 -72.91 3.37 48.20
C MET A 1 -71.39 3.26 48.26
N LYS A 2 -70.74 2.69 47.22
CA LYS A 2 -69.28 2.54 47.10
C LYS A 2 -68.80 3.43 45.96
N LYS A 3 -68.01 4.49 46.33
CA LYS A 3 -67.40 5.41 45.39
C LYS A 3 -66.08 4.80 44.93
N GLY A 4 -66.02 4.39 43.69
CA GLY A 4 -64.76 3.99 43.04
C GLY A 4 -63.92 5.17 42.67
N PHE A 5 -62.69 5.23 43.14
CA PHE A 5 -61.68 6.22 42.81
C PHE A 5 -60.85 5.71 41.60
N LEU A 6 -61.06 6.27 40.43
CA LEU A 6 -60.23 5.97 39.26
C LEU A 6 -58.97 6.82 39.29
N LEU A 7 -57.85 6.19 39.59
CA LEU A 7 -56.53 6.80 39.50
C LEU A 7 -55.99 6.69 38.08
N ALA A 8 -56.05 7.77 37.30
CA ALA A 8 -55.43 7.84 35.96
C ALA A 8 -53.94 8.09 36.09
N LEU A 9 -53.13 7.03 35.85
CA LEU A 9 -51.68 7.12 35.77
C LEU A 9 -51.32 7.72 34.40
N ALA A 10 -50.96 9.02 34.38
CA ALA A 10 -50.39 9.66 33.18
C ALA A 10 -48.90 9.22 33.07
N LEU A 11 -48.62 8.25 32.24
CA LEU A 11 -47.27 7.90 31.82
C LEU A 11 -46.74 8.96 30.86
N PHE A 12 -46.05 9.95 31.39
CA PHE A 12 -45.28 10.90 30.59
C PHE A 12 -44.02 10.20 30.09
N GLY A 13 -44.10 9.66 28.87
CA GLY A 13 -42.93 9.06 28.18
C GLY A 13 -41.91 10.18 27.89
N LEU A 14 -40.85 10.31 28.68
CA LEU A 14 -39.67 11.09 28.30
C LEU A 14 -39.01 10.37 27.14
N SER A 15 -39.30 10.82 25.91
CA SER A 15 -38.50 10.45 24.73
C SER A 15 -37.13 11.12 24.84
N LEU A 16 -36.15 10.44 25.38
CA LEU A 16 -34.75 10.83 25.29
C LEU A 16 -34.36 10.74 23.80
N THR A 17 -34.44 11.86 23.07
CA THR A 17 -33.83 11.96 21.74
C THR A 17 -32.30 11.93 21.93
N ALA A 18 -31.71 10.76 21.74
CA ALA A 18 -30.25 10.64 21.64
C ALA A 18 -29.79 11.41 20.39
N GLN A 19 -29.34 12.63 20.59
CA GLN A 19 -28.73 13.42 19.53
C GLN A 19 -27.33 12.89 19.35
N ALA A 20 -27.07 12.16 18.23
CA ALA A 20 -25.73 11.77 17.85
C ALA A 20 -24.89 13.04 17.61
N ALA A 21 -23.74 13.15 18.23
CA ALA A 21 -22.83 14.23 17.97
C ALA A 21 -22.44 14.23 16.48
N PRO A 22 -22.38 15.39 15.82
CA PRO A 22 -21.98 15.44 14.41
C PRO A 22 -20.56 14.88 14.25
N VAL A 23 -20.38 13.93 13.34
CA VAL A 23 -19.06 13.41 12.98
C VAL A 23 -18.30 14.48 12.21
N PRO A 24 -17.09 14.89 12.62
CA PRO A 24 -16.33 15.89 11.91
C PRO A 24 -16.02 15.42 10.47
N ASP A 25 -16.32 16.25 9.47
CA ASP A 25 -15.98 15.96 8.07
C ASP A 25 -14.51 16.32 7.80
N THR A 26 -13.62 15.40 8.15
CA THR A 26 -12.18 15.51 7.93
C THR A 26 -11.66 14.35 7.07
N LEU A 27 -10.52 14.52 6.38
CA LEU A 27 -9.87 13.44 5.65
C LEU A 27 -9.53 12.24 6.56
N ALA A 28 -9.15 12.49 7.81
CA ALA A 28 -8.92 11.43 8.79
C ALA A 28 -10.18 10.59 9.04
N GLN A 29 -11.34 11.25 9.19
CA GLN A 29 -12.62 10.56 9.37
C GLN A 29 -13.05 9.80 8.10
N ARG A 30 -12.88 10.41 6.93
CA ARG A 30 -13.17 9.76 5.64
C ARG A 30 -12.27 8.56 5.38
N ALA A 31 -11.01 8.59 5.82
CA ALA A 31 -10.04 7.51 5.69
C ALA A 31 -10.29 6.32 6.63
N VAL A 32 -11.22 6.41 7.59
CA VAL A 32 -11.51 5.32 8.55
C VAL A 32 -11.90 4.02 7.83
N ALA A 33 -12.69 4.10 6.75
CA ALA A 33 -13.07 2.93 5.97
C ALA A 33 -11.84 2.16 5.42
N CYS A 34 -10.78 2.87 5.05
CA CYS A 34 -9.54 2.27 4.56
C CYS A 34 -8.77 1.55 5.68
N THR A 35 -8.80 2.11 6.90
CA THR A 35 -8.02 1.59 8.04
C THR A 35 -8.55 0.29 8.61
N LEU A 36 -9.78 -0.09 8.31
CA LEU A 36 -10.35 -1.39 8.71
C LEU A 36 -9.53 -2.57 8.17
N CYS A 37 -9.04 -2.46 6.93
CA CYS A 37 -8.19 -3.47 6.30
C CYS A 37 -6.71 -3.09 6.35
N HIS A 38 -6.38 -1.82 6.09
CA HIS A 38 -5.00 -1.35 6.02
C HIS A 38 -4.36 -1.01 7.37
N GLY A 39 -5.04 -1.33 8.48
CA GLY A 39 -4.57 -1.08 9.84
C GLY A 39 -4.66 0.38 10.26
N LYS A 40 -4.54 0.63 11.56
CA LYS A 40 -4.61 1.98 12.13
C LYS A 40 -3.70 2.95 11.35
N GLU A 41 -4.28 4.05 10.88
CA GLU A 41 -3.55 5.07 10.10
C GLU A 41 -2.87 4.53 8.82
N GLY A 42 -3.31 3.36 8.31
CA GLY A 42 -2.72 2.77 7.11
C GLY A 42 -1.34 2.14 7.30
N ARG A 43 -0.98 1.73 8.53
CA ARG A 43 0.34 1.12 8.83
C ARG A 43 0.49 -0.34 8.41
N ALA A 44 -0.54 -0.96 7.87
CA ALA A 44 -0.77 -2.39 7.64
C ALA A 44 -1.16 -3.17 8.91
N ALA A 45 -1.79 -4.33 8.71
CA ALA A 45 -2.00 -5.31 9.75
C ALA A 45 -0.75 -6.17 9.96
N ALA A 46 -0.69 -6.92 11.07
CA ALA A 46 0.46 -7.73 11.41
C ALA A 46 0.68 -8.93 10.48
N ASP A 47 -0.39 -9.39 9.79
CA ASP A 47 -0.35 -10.50 8.85
C ASP A 47 0.32 -10.19 7.51
N GLY A 48 0.55 -8.89 7.21
CA GLY A 48 1.15 -8.44 5.96
C GLY A 48 0.29 -8.66 4.71
N TYR A 49 -0.95 -9.13 4.84
CA TYR A 49 -1.84 -9.37 3.71
C TYR A 49 -2.27 -8.07 3.04
N TYR A 50 -2.76 -7.11 3.82
CA TYR A 50 -3.09 -5.79 3.32
C TYR A 50 -1.87 -4.86 3.35
N PRO A 51 -1.64 -4.07 2.27
CA PRO A 51 -0.45 -3.22 2.19
C PRO A 51 -0.49 -2.04 3.17
N ARG A 52 0.69 -1.64 3.62
CA ARG A 52 0.91 -0.33 4.24
C ARG A 52 0.61 0.77 3.22
N LEU A 53 -0.16 1.78 3.64
CA LEU A 53 -0.45 3.00 2.89
C LEU A 53 0.42 4.17 3.35
N ALA A 54 0.58 4.32 4.67
CA ALA A 54 1.28 5.43 5.29
C ALA A 54 2.70 5.63 4.75
N GLY A 55 3.03 6.87 4.39
CA GLY A 55 4.36 7.30 3.96
C GLY A 55 4.76 6.88 2.53
N LYS A 56 3.87 6.26 1.76
CA LYS A 56 4.14 6.01 0.34
C LYS A 56 3.94 7.28 -0.48
N PRO A 57 4.65 7.47 -1.61
CA PRO A 57 4.45 8.62 -2.48
C PRO A 57 2.99 8.81 -2.88
N GLN A 58 2.49 10.04 -2.82
CA GLN A 58 1.07 10.35 -3.12
C GLN A 58 0.68 9.89 -4.53
N GLY A 59 1.49 10.23 -5.53
CA GLY A 59 1.21 9.84 -6.91
C GLY A 59 1.19 8.32 -7.10
N TYR A 60 2.05 7.58 -6.37
CA TYR A 60 1.97 6.11 -6.37
C TYR A 60 0.64 5.61 -5.79
N LEU A 61 0.22 6.12 -4.62
CA LEU A 61 -1.04 5.70 -4.00
C LEU A 61 -2.23 6.02 -4.92
N TYR A 62 -2.28 7.22 -5.46
CA TYR A 62 -3.31 7.64 -6.39
C TYR A 62 -3.37 6.73 -7.64
N LYS A 63 -2.22 6.46 -8.27
CA LYS A 63 -2.15 5.53 -9.42
C LYS A 63 -2.59 4.10 -9.05
N GLN A 64 -2.33 3.63 -7.82
CA GLN A 64 -2.84 2.32 -7.40
C GLN A 64 -4.36 2.30 -7.27
N LEU A 65 -4.97 3.36 -6.72
CA LEU A 65 -6.42 3.48 -6.64
C LEU A 65 -7.04 3.48 -8.06
N LEU A 66 -6.50 4.28 -8.97
CA LEU A 66 -6.93 4.25 -10.38
C LEU A 66 -6.74 2.88 -11.04
N ASN A 67 -5.65 2.17 -10.75
CA ASN A 67 -5.42 0.85 -11.31
C ASN A 67 -6.45 -0.18 -10.82
N PHE A 68 -6.94 -0.10 -9.58
CA PHE A 68 -8.04 -0.94 -9.11
C PHE A 68 -9.35 -0.58 -9.79
N ARG A 69 -9.72 0.70 -9.84
CA ARG A 69 -10.96 1.16 -10.46
C ARG A 69 -11.02 0.82 -11.96
N ASP A 70 -9.92 1.03 -12.66
CA ASP A 70 -9.84 0.81 -14.11
C ASP A 70 -9.52 -0.66 -14.49
N GLY A 71 -9.56 -1.60 -13.53
CA GLY A 71 -9.38 -3.03 -13.77
C GLY A 71 -7.96 -3.47 -14.15
N ARG A 72 -6.95 -2.60 -13.97
CA ARG A 72 -5.54 -2.99 -14.16
C ARG A 72 -4.97 -3.76 -12.98
N ARG A 73 -5.57 -3.61 -11.80
CA ARG A 73 -5.23 -4.35 -10.58
C ARG A 73 -6.50 -4.95 -10.01
N HIS A 74 -6.52 -6.28 -9.84
CA HIS A 74 -7.72 -7.00 -9.40
C HIS A 74 -7.67 -7.30 -7.91
N TYR A 75 -8.66 -6.83 -7.18
CA TYR A 75 -9.04 -7.22 -5.84
C TYR A 75 -10.45 -6.66 -5.58
N GLY A 76 -11.47 -7.53 -5.62
CA GLY A 76 -12.88 -7.11 -5.63
C GLY A 76 -13.24 -6.09 -4.56
N LEU A 77 -12.87 -6.34 -3.29
CA LEU A 77 -13.17 -5.41 -2.20
C LEU A 77 -12.58 -4.01 -2.41
N MET A 78 -11.39 -3.90 -2.99
CA MET A 78 -10.82 -2.58 -3.30
C MET A 78 -11.52 -1.92 -4.47
N SER A 79 -11.81 -2.67 -5.54
CA SER A 79 -12.51 -2.14 -6.71
C SER A 79 -13.90 -1.61 -6.32
N ASP A 80 -14.68 -2.42 -5.60
CA ASP A 80 -16.04 -2.06 -5.17
C ASP A 80 -16.05 -0.82 -4.24
N LEU A 81 -15.06 -0.73 -3.34
CA LEU A 81 -14.95 0.39 -2.40
C LEU A 81 -14.67 1.73 -3.09
N ILE A 82 -13.84 1.72 -4.14
CA ILE A 82 -13.35 2.97 -4.76
C ILE A 82 -14.07 3.33 -6.06
N ASP A 83 -14.83 2.40 -6.66
CA ASP A 83 -15.53 2.61 -7.93
C ASP A 83 -16.40 3.90 -7.95
N PRO A 84 -17.19 4.22 -6.90
CA PRO A 84 -18.02 5.42 -6.88
C PRO A 84 -17.25 6.72 -6.59
N LEU A 85 -15.94 6.66 -6.31
CA LEU A 85 -15.18 7.83 -5.84
C LEU A 85 -14.57 8.62 -7.01
N SER A 86 -14.64 9.95 -6.92
CA SER A 86 -14.04 10.84 -7.92
C SER A 86 -12.52 10.83 -7.87
N ASP A 87 -11.88 11.17 -9.00
CA ASP A 87 -10.42 11.32 -9.11
C ASP A 87 -9.87 12.30 -8.07
N ALA A 88 -10.56 13.42 -7.84
CA ALA A 88 -10.15 14.41 -6.86
C ALA A 88 -10.14 13.79 -5.45
N TYR A 89 -11.19 13.06 -5.08
CA TYR A 89 -11.29 12.44 -3.76
C TYR A 89 -10.26 11.30 -3.57
N LEU A 90 -10.02 10.48 -4.60
CA LEU A 90 -8.96 9.46 -4.57
C LEU A 90 -7.58 10.11 -4.38
N ASN A 91 -7.33 11.26 -5.01
CA ASN A 91 -6.07 11.98 -4.85
C ASN A 91 -5.91 12.61 -3.45
N GLU A 92 -7.01 13.13 -2.85
CA GLU A 92 -7.02 13.63 -1.46
C GLU A 92 -6.69 12.51 -0.47
N LEU A 93 -7.31 11.33 -0.59
CA LEU A 93 -7.02 10.16 0.24
C LEU A 93 -5.56 9.71 0.07
N ALA A 94 -5.04 9.71 -1.15
CA ALA A 94 -3.64 9.40 -1.42
C ALA A 94 -2.70 10.39 -0.72
N GLY A 95 -3.01 11.69 -0.75
CA GLY A 95 -2.27 12.73 -0.05
C GLY A 95 -2.29 12.55 1.47
N TYR A 96 -3.45 12.24 2.03
CA TYR A 96 -3.61 11.98 3.46
C TYR A 96 -2.67 10.87 3.93
N PHE A 97 -2.73 9.68 3.30
CA PHE A 97 -1.86 8.57 3.70
C PHE A 97 -0.38 8.81 3.41
N SER A 98 -0.06 9.54 2.35
CA SER A 98 1.33 9.91 2.01
C SER A 98 1.99 10.76 3.08
N ALA A 99 1.23 11.65 3.71
CA ALA A 99 1.70 12.55 4.76
C ALA A 99 1.92 11.87 6.13
N LEU A 100 1.47 10.62 6.31
CA LEU A 100 1.59 9.91 7.59
C LEU A 100 2.96 9.26 7.73
N HIS A 101 3.79 9.77 8.62
CA HIS A 101 5.11 9.23 8.95
C HIS A 101 5.05 8.34 10.18
N LEU A 102 4.76 7.07 9.99
CA LEU A 102 4.59 6.07 11.05
C LEU A 102 5.77 5.11 11.10
N PRO A 103 6.14 4.59 12.27
CA PRO A 103 7.14 3.54 12.38
C PRO A 103 6.81 2.34 11.49
N TYR A 104 7.83 1.71 10.96
CA TYR A 104 7.73 0.46 10.23
C TYR A 104 7.83 -0.73 11.19
N PRO A 105 7.32 -1.92 10.81
CA PRO A 105 7.52 -3.12 11.60
C PRO A 105 9.01 -3.49 11.65
N PRO A 106 9.44 -4.28 12.65
CA PRO A 106 10.79 -4.82 12.70
C PRO A 106 11.13 -5.63 11.45
N ALA A 107 12.44 -5.67 11.11
CA ALA A 107 12.94 -6.52 10.05
C ALA A 107 12.61 -8.00 10.31
N GLN A 108 12.27 -8.74 9.25
CA GLN A 108 11.96 -10.16 9.34
C GLN A 108 13.22 -11.00 9.11
N PRO A 109 13.58 -11.91 10.02
CA PRO A 109 14.74 -12.79 9.80
C PRO A 109 14.51 -13.64 8.55
N PRO A 110 15.53 -13.78 7.68
CA PRO A 110 15.43 -14.62 6.49
C PRO A 110 15.54 -16.10 6.87
N ASN A 111 14.97 -16.98 6.03
CA ASN A 111 15.05 -18.43 6.18
C ASN A 111 15.72 -19.10 4.95
N LEU A 112 16.55 -18.37 4.24
CA LEU A 112 17.32 -18.80 3.09
C LEU A 112 18.81 -18.95 3.44
N THR A 113 19.55 -19.67 2.62
CA THR A 113 21.01 -19.77 2.71
C THR A 113 21.67 -18.42 2.40
N ALA A 114 22.91 -18.25 2.85
CA ALA A 114 23.68 -17.05 2.55
C ALA A 114 23.89 -16.83 1.04
N ALA A 115 24.03 -17.92 0.27
CA ALA A 115 24.18 -17.84 -1.19
C ALA A 115 22.91 -17.34 -1.88
N GLU A 116 21.73 -17.84 -1.50
CA GLU A 116 20.44 -17.38 -2.02
C GLU A 116 20.19 -15.91 -1.68
N LEU A 117 20.46 -15.50 -0.45
CA LEU A 117 20.35 -14.09 -0.05
C LEU A 117 21.33 -13.20 -0.80
N ALA A 118 22.56 -13.67 -1.04
CA ALA A 118 23.54 -12.95 -1.84
C ALA A 118 23.08 -12.78 -3.29
N ARG A 119 22.40 -13.78 -3.87
CA ARG A 119 21.77 -13.66 -5.21
C ARG A 119 20.67 -12.61 -5.22
N GLY A 120 19.76 -12.60 -4.23
CA GLY A 120 18.74 -11.57 -4.07
C GLY A 120 19.34 -10.17 -3.99
N LYS A 121 20.34 -9.98 -3.14
CA LYS A 121 21.09 -8.73 -3.00
C LYS A 121 21.73 -8.29 -4.32
N GLN A 122 22.39 -9.22 -5.02
CA GLN A 122 23.04 -8.93 -6.30
C GLN A 122 22.02 -8.39 -7.32
N LEU A 123 20.85 -9.02 -7.44
CA LEU A 123 19.81 -8.56 -8.36
C LEU A 123 19.25 -7.17 -7.96
N ILE A 124 19.12 -6.89 -6.68
CA ILE A 124 18.63 -5.59 -6.17
C ILE A 124 19.58 -4.45 -6.55
N TYR A 125 20.90 -4.66 -6.41
CA TYR A 125 21.89 -3.59 -6.62
C TYR A 125 22.48 -3.56 -8.01
N ASN A 126 22.54 -4.68 -8.72
CA ASN A 126 23.24 -4.81 -10.01
C ASN A 126 22.31 -5.22 -11.17
N GLY A 127 21.15 -5.82 -10.87
CA GLY A 127 20.28 -6.37 -11.91
C GLY A 127 20.92 -7.56 -12.64
N ASP A 128 20.49 -7.75 -13.89
CA ASP A 128 21.06 -8.76 -14.80
C ASP A 128 20.98 -8.22 -16.25
N ALA A 129 22.09 -7.68 -16.72
CA ALA A 129 22.15 -7.05 -18.04
C ALA A 129 21.88 -8.04 -19.20
N ALA A 130 22.29 -9.31 -19.05
CA ALA A 130 22.06 -10.33 -20.08
C ALA A 130 20.56 -10.60 -20.30
N ARG A 131 19.76 -10.48 -19.25
CA ARG A 131 18.30 -10.60 -19.29
C ARG A 131 17.56 -9.26 -19.44
N LYS A 132 18.26 -8.16 -19.61
CA LYS A 132 17.70 -6.79 -19.63
C LYS A 132 16.90 -6.48 -18.34
N LEU A 133 17.34 -7.04 -17.22
CA LEU A 133 16.73 -6.82 -15.91
C LEU A 133 17.49 -5.69 -15.20
N PRO A 134 16.87 -4.50 -15.00
CA PRO A 134 17.50 -3.40 -14.29
C PRO A 134 17.65 -3.72 -12.80
N ALA A 135 18.61 -3.08 -12.14
CA ALA A 135 18.72 -3.12 -10.69
C ALA A 135 17.53 -2.39 -10.04
N CYS A 136 17.01 -2.92 -8.92
CA CYS A 136 15.89 -2.30 -8.21
C CYS A 136 16.22 -0.87 -7.77
N VAL A 137 17.46 -0.63 -7.33
CA VAL A 137 17.94 0.68 -6.89
C VAL A 137 17.89 1.75 -7.99
N GLN A 138 17.93 1.37 -9.27
CA GLN A 138 17.88 2.33 -10.38
C GLN A 138 16.53 3.05 -10.48
N CYS A 139 15.47 2.40 -10.01
CA CYS A 139 14.12 2.97 -10.01
C CYS A 139 13.65 3.33 -8.59
N HIS A 140 13.83 2.40 -7.63
CA HIS A 140 13.31 2.57 -6.26
C HIS A 140 14.20 3.42 -5.34
N GLY A 141 15.24 4.07 -5.89
CA GLY A 141 16.18 4.90 -5.17
C GLY A 141 17.31 4.10 -4.52
N ALA A 142 18.47 4.74 -4.33
CA ALA A 142 19.67 4.08 -3.80
C ALA A 142 19.45 3.48 -2.40
N ALA A 143 18.61 4.12 -1.57
CA ALA A 143 18.24 3.65 -0.24
C ALA A 143 17.01 2.70 -0.26
N LEU A 144 16.42 2.42 -1.41
CA LEU A 144 15.22 1.58 -1.56
C LEU A 144 14.00 2.11 -0.77
N THR A 145 14.00 3.38 -0.40
CA THR A 145 12.89 4.05 0.32
C THR A 145 11.84 4.64 -0.62
N GLY A 146 12.05 4.53 -1.94
CA GLY A 146 11.17 5.08 -2.97
C GLY A 146 11.64 6.43 -3.50
N VAL A 147 10.91 6.94 -4.49
CA VAL A 147 11.18 8.22 -5.15
C VAL A 147 9.88 8.95 -5.44
N GLN A 148 9.81 10.22 -5.09
CA GLN A 148 8.66 11.06 -5.39
C GLN A 148 8.50 11.28 -6.91
N PRO A 149 7.29 11.49 -7.39
CA PRO A 149 6.01 11.28 -6.68
C PRO A 149 5.41 9.89 -6.88
N PHE A 150 6.03 8.97 -7.68
CA PHE A 150 5.36 7.79 -8.19
C PHE A 150 5.97 6.43 -7.81
N ILE A 151 7.16 6.39 -7.25
CA ILE A 151 7.89 5.13 -7.05
C ILE A 151 7.92 4.76 -5.56
N PRO A 152 7.32 3.63 -5.15
CA PRO A 152 7.25 3.24 -3.74
C PRO A 152 8.59 2.73 -3.21
N GLY A 153 8.80 2.86 -1.90
CA GLY A 153 9.88 2.16 -1.19
C GLY A 153 9.63 0.65 -1.14
N LEU A 154 10.71 -0.10 -1.03
CA LEU A 154 10.72 -1.56 -0.95
C LEU A 154 11.08 -2.07 0.45
N LEU A 155 11.73 -1.27 1.29
CA LEU A 155 12.10 -1.64 2.66
C LEU A 155 10.92 -1.55 3.62
N GLY A 156 10.98 -2.33 4.71
CA GLY A 156 9.94 -2.38 5.73
C GLY A 156 8.63 -3.04 5.29
N LEU A 157 8.65 -3.75 4.16
CA LEU A 157 7.51 -4.52 3.66
C LEU A 157 7.69 -6.00 4.02
N PRO A 158 6.61 -6.69 4.44
CA PRO A 158 6.66 -8.13 4.71
C PRO A 158 7.04 -8.92 3.45
N ARG A 159 7.86 -9.98 3.62
CA ARG A 159 8.27 -10.84 2.49
C ARG A 159 7.09 -11.46 1.75
N ASP A 160 6.05 -11.87 2.47
CA ASP A 160 4.88 -12.50 1.85
C ASP A 160 4.09 -11.50 1.01
N TYR A 161 3.99 -10.24 1.47
CA TYR A 161 3.44 -9.16 0.65
C TYR A 161 4.27 -8.95 -0.63
N LEU A 162 5.60 -8.88 -0.53
CA LEU A 162 6.48 -8.71 -1.69
C LEU A 162 6.32 -9.86 -2.69
N ASN A 163 6.36 -11.12 -2.22
CA ASN A 163 6.13 -12.30 -3.05
C ASN A 163 4.75 -12.26 -3.71
N GLY A 164 3.70 -11.91 -2.97
CA GLY A 164 2.35 -11.77 -3.49
C GLY A 164 2.24 -10.71 -4.60
N GLN A 165 2.93 -9.58 -4.45
CA GLN A 165 2.92 -8.53 -5.49
C GLN A 165 3.62 -8.99 -6.78
N PHE A 166 4.78 -9.64 -6.69
CA PHE A 166 5.43 -10.23 -7.86
C PHE A 166 4.55 -11.30 -8.51
N GLY A 167 3.94 -12.18 -7.69
CA GLY A 167 2.98 -13.17 -8.16
C GLY A 167 1.82 -12.55 -8.94
N ALA A 168 1.22 -11.49 -8.41
CA ALA A 168 0.11 -10.79 -9.06
C ALA A 168 0.50 -10.16 -10.41
N TRP A 169 1.72 -9.63 -10.57
CA TRP A 169 2.20 -9.17 -11.88
C TRP A 169 2.43 -10.33 -12.85
N ARG A 170 2.93 -11.46 -12.37
CA ARG A 170 3.19 -12.64 -13.21
C ARG A 170 1.89 -13.28 -13.69
N SER A 171 0.87 -13.36 -12.84
CA SER A 171 -0.45 -13.90 -13.19
C SER A 171 -1.31 -12.94 -14.03
N GLY A 172 -0.96 -11.64 -14.04
CA GLY A 172 -1.76 -10.62 -14.72
C GLY A 172 -2.87 -9.99 -13.88
N GLU A 173 -2.99 -10.38 -12.59
CA GLU A 173 -3.90 -9.77 -11.62
C GLU A 173 -3.49 -8.34 -11.24
N ARG A 174 -2.23 -7.99 -11.48
CA ARG A 174 -1.71 -6.65 -11.31
C ARG A 174 -1.00 -6.18 -12.56
N LYS A 175 -1.41 -5.03 -13.05
CA LYS A 175 -0.80 -4.33 -14.19
C LYS A 175 -0.69 -2.84 -13.86
N ALA A 176 0.11 -2.12 -14.63
CA ALA A 176 0.14 -0.66 -14.65
C ALA A 176 -0.22 -0.14 -16.06
N VAL A 177 -0.33 1.17 -16.20
CA VAL A 177 -0.43 1.80 -17.52
C VAL A 177 0.79 1.42 -18.35
N ALA A 178 0.55 1.00 -19.59
CA ALA A 178 1.61 0.54 -20.49
C ALA A 178 2.56 1.70 -20.93
N PRO A 179 3.85 1.43 -21.07
CA PRO A 179 4.58 0.18 -20.77
C PRO A 179 4.64 -0.13 -19.26
N ASP A 180 4.30 -1.38 -18.89
CA ASP A 180 4.33 -1.81 -17.47
C ASP A 180 5.71 -2.32 -17.10
N CYS A 181 6.54 -1.44 -16.54
CA CYS A 181 7.91 -1.77 -16.13
C CYS A 181 7.98 -2.87 -15.08
N MET A 182 7.13 -2.82 -14.04
CA MET A 182 7.15 -3.84 -13.01
C MET A 182 6.60 -5.18 -13.48
N GLY A 183 5.65 -5.16 -14.42
CA GLY A 183 5.19 -6.35 -15.13
C GLY A 183 6.32 -7.03 -15.92
N HIS A 184 7.16 -6.23 -16.61
CA HIS A 184 8.36 -6.74 -17.27
C HIS A 184 9.36 -7.34 -16.27
N VAL A 185 9.71 -6.61 -15.22
CA VAL A 185 10.64 -7.07 -14.16
C VAL A 185 10.15 -8.39 -13.54
N ALA A 186 8.87 -8.45 -13.13
CA ALA A 186 8.32 -9.62 -12.47
C ALA A 186 8.30 -10.87 -13.36
N LYS A 187 8.08 -10.71 -14.67
CA LYS A 187 8.09 -11.80 -15.65
C LYS A 187 9.49 -12.28 -16.02
N THR A 188 10.50 -11.40 -15.90
CA THR A 188 11.91 -11.72 -16.18
C THR A 188 12.56 -12.48 -15.04
N LEU A 189 12.16 -12.22 -13.79
CA LEU A 189 12.68 -12.91 -12.60
C LEU A 189 12.16 -14.35 -12.51
N GLN A 190 13.03 -15.27 -12.01
CA GLN A 190 12.62 -16.61 -11.65
C GLN A 190 11.95 -16.64 -10.26
N PRO A 191 11.10 -17.64 -9.94
CA PRO A 191 10.41 -17.70 -8.65
C PRO A 191 11.34 -17.72 -7.42
N ASP A 192 12.46 -18.43 -7.50
CA ASP A 192 13.50 -18.49 -6.47
C ASP A 192 14.20 -17.13 -6.29
N GLU A 193 14.46 -16.41 -7.37
CA GLU A 193 15.02 -15.06 -7.34
C GLU A 193 14.03 -14.05 -6.69
N ILE A 194 12.74 -14.18 -6.99
CA ILE A 194 11.69 -13.36 -6.36
C ILE A 194 11.69 -13.60 -4.85
N ASN A 195 11.73 -14.86 -4.41
CA ASN A 195 11.77 -15.20 -3.00
C ASN A 195 13.06 -14.67 -2.33
N ALA A 196 14.21 -14.81 -2.99
CA ALA A 196 15.48 -14.29 -2.48
C ALA A 196 15.48 -12.76 -2.33
N ILE A 197 14.95 -12.04 -3.31
CA ILE A 197 14.75 -10.57 -3.26
C ILE A 197 13.82 -10.19 -2.12
N ALA A 198 12.66 -10.84 -2.00
CA ALA A 198 11.67 -10.54 -0.97
C ALA A 198 12.21 -10.76 0.44
N GLN A 199 12.91 -11.86 0.67
CA GLN A 199 13.51 -12.16 1.97
C GLN A 199 14.67 -11.22 2.30
N TRP A 200 15.52 -10.90 1.32
CA TRP A 200 16.58 -9.93 1.54
C TRP A 200 16.00 -8.54 1.90
N LEU A 201 15.02 -8.04 1.15
CA LEU A 201 14.38 -6.74 1.43
C LEU A 201 13.71 -6.70 2.80
N ALA A 202 12.97 -7.75 3.16
CA ALA A 202 12.27 -7.84 4.44
C ALA A 202 13.22 -7.96 5.63
N SER A 203 14.45 -8.44 5.42
CA SER A 203 15.47 -8.57 6.46
C SER A 203 16.28 -7.30 6.72
N GLN A 204 16.12 -6.26 5.89
CA GLN A 204 16.89 -5.02 6.06
C GLN A 204 16.28 -4.11 7.11
N THR A 205 17.13 -3.49 7.90
CA THR A 205 16.75 -2.36 8.76
C THR A 205 16.52 -1.13 7.91
N LEU A 206 15.47 -0.37 8.18
CA LEU A 206 15.25 0.90 7.51
C LEU A 206 16.32 1.92 7.92
N PRO A 207 16.76 2.79 6.99
CA PRO A 207 17.59 3.94 7.34
C PRO A 207 16.82 4.89 8.26
N GLU A 208 17.55 5.70 9.02
CA GLU A 208 16.98 6.73 9.92
C GLU A 208 16.01 7.64 9.14
N ASN A 209 16.41 8.09 7.95
CA ASN A 209 15.53 8.77 7.02
C ASN A 209 14.95 7.75 6.01
N ALA A 210 13.75 7.28 6.25
CA ALA A 210 13.02 6.35 5.38
C ALA A 210 12.07 7.06 4.40
N THR A 211 12.15 8.40 4.27
CA THR A 211 11.32 9.14 3.31
C THR A 211 11.74 8.86 1.87
N PRO A 212 10.80 8.85 0.91
CA PRO A 212 11.14 8.74 -0.50
C PRO A 212 12.03 9.89 -0.97
N ALA A 213 13.03 9.57 -1.79
CA ALA A 213 13.91 10.59 -2.37
C ALA A 213 13.12 11.57 -3.26
N ALA A 214 13.57 12.83 -3.33
CA ALA A 214 12.91 13.85 -4.16
C ALA A 214 13.00 13.55 -5.67
N GLY A 215 14.02 12.81 -6.11
CA GLY A 215 14.21 12.43 -7.50
C GLY A 215 15.30 11.38 -7.68
N LEU A 216 15.43 10.87 -8.89
CA LEU A 216 16.50 9.94 -9.25
C LEU A 216 17.73 10.72 -9.74
N PRO A 217 18.95 10.25 -9.44
CA PRO A 217 20.18 10.90 -9.91
C PRO A 217 20.44 10.67 -11.41
N LYS A 218 19.75 9.72 -12.02
CA LYS A 218 19.84 9.35 -13.45
C LYS A 218 18.45 9.08 -14.02
N PRO A 219 18.26 9.21 -15.34
CA PRO A 219 17.02 8.78 -15.99
C PRO A 219 16.71 7.30 -15.71
N LEU A 220 15.43 6.95 -15.76
CA LEU A 220 14.99 5.56 -15.63
C LEU A 220 15.60 4.68 -16.73
N PRO A 221 15.94 3.42 -16.43
CA PRO A 221 16.54 2.50 -17.39
C PRO A 221 15.53 2.02 -18.48
N MET A 222 14.25 2.34 -18.32
CA MET A 222 13.19 1.97 -19.25
C MET A 222 12.04 2.99 -19.22
N ASP A 223 11.25 3.09 -20.30
CA ASP A 223 10.04 3.91 -20.33
C ASP A 223 8.89 3.20 -19.56
N CYS A 224 8.22 3.93 -18.69
CA CYS A 224 7.20 3.41 -17.77
C CYS A 224 5.93 4.29 -17.85
N GLY A 225 4.85 3.77 -18.43
CA GLY A 225 3.59 4.50 -18.59
C GLY A 225 2.94 4.91 -17.26
N GLY A 226 3.13 4.13 -16.20
CA GLY A 226 2.60 4.43 -14.87
C GLY A 226 3.27 5.62 -14.14
N LEU A 227 4.30 6.22 -14.71
CA LEU A 227 5.07 7.31 -14.09
C LEU A 227 4.87 8.68 -14.79
N LYS A 228 3.88 8.76 -15.67
CA LYS A 228 3.49 9.97 -16.40
C LYS A 228 2.19 10.54 -15.88
#